data_1c0b59e806a9fe05049ca9594612bea1
#
_entry.id   1c0b59e806a9fe05049ca9594612bea1
#
_cell.length_a   1.000
_cell.length_b   1.000
_cell.length_c   1.000
_cell.angle_alpha   90.00
_cell.angle_beta   90.00
_cell.angle_gamma   90.00
#
_symmetry.space_group_name_H-M   'P 1'
#
loop_
_entity.id
_entity.type
_entity.pdbx_description
1 polymer ?
#
loop_
_entity_poly.entity_id
_entity_poly.type
_entity_poly.pdbx_seq_one_letter_code
_entity_poly.pdbx_strand_id
1 'polypeptide(L)'
;MAPWEDYLKAIYYDPQHPASFAGPQKLYKVVQGEGKYNIGMHRIRKFLHNQDAYSLHKPVRRRFQRNHVISAGIDDLWMCDLMDMVKYADQNEGYKYILLVIDTFSKYVWLRPLKRKTGEEVAEAFDEIFTSSGRTPGKLMTDKGEYTLFILEYSLI
;
A
#
# COMPACT_ATOMS: atom_id res chain seq x y z
N MET A 1 -28.49 -12.20 29.04
CA MET A 1 -27.85 -12.64 27.78
C MET A 1 -28.57 -13.86 27.23
N ALA A 2 -28.56 -14.06 25.91
CA ALA A 2 -29.17 -15.25 25.34
C ALA A 2 -28.25 -16.47 25.58
N PRO A 3 -28.78 -17.67 25.83
CA PRO A 3 -27.96 -18.88 26.13
C PRO A 3 -26.88 -19.20 25.10
N TRP A 4 -27.10 -18.81 23.84
CA TRP A 4 -26.12 -18.98 22.76
C TRP A 4 -24.96 -17.98 22.82
N GLU A 5 -25.15 -16.79 23.42
CA GLU A 5 -24.07 -15.80 23.60
C GLU A 5 -23.07 -16.26 24.66
N ASP A 6 -23.56 -16.83 25.77
CA ASP A 6 -22.70 -17.40 26.82
C ASP A 6 -21.90 -18.60 26.29
N TYR A 7 -22.51 -19.43 25.45
CA TYR A 7 -21.81 -20.50 24.75
C TYR A 7 -20.72 -19.96 23.80
N LEU A 8 -21.04 -18.97 22.96
CA LEU A 8 -20.04 -18.36 22.08
C LEU A 8 -18.89 -17.72 22.86
N LYS A 9 -19.21 -17.08 23.97
CA LYS A 9 -18.20 -16.47 24.84
C LYS A 9 -17.29 -17.52 25.45
N ALA A 10 -17.84 -18.63 25.93
CA ALA A 10 -17.07 -19.73 26.50
C ALA A 10 -16.06 -20.30 25.51
N ILE A 11 -16.48 -20.64 24.26
CA ILE A 11 -15.60 -21.22 23.26
C ILE A 11 -14.62 -20.20 22.65
N TYR A 12 -15.00 -18.91 22.62
CA TYR A 12 -14.18 -17.87 22.04
C TYR A 12 -12.96 -17.50 22.90
N TYR A 13 -13.16 -17.50 24.24
CA TYR A 13 -12.11 -17.14 25.20
C TYR A 13 -11.36 -18.35 25.77
N ASP A 14 -11.73 -19.57 25.43
CA ASP A 14 -11.01 -20.77 25.86
C ASP A 14 -9.78 -21.00 24.97
N PRO A 15 -8.54 -20.84 25.47
CA PRO A 15 -7.32 -21.03 24.70
C PRO A 15 -7.15 -22.44 24.13
N GLN A 16 -7.78 -23.43 24.75
CA GLN A 16 -7.72 -24.85 24.32
C GLN A 16 -8.68 -25.15 23.18
N HIS A 17 -9.64 -24.25 22.93
CA HIS A 17 -10.70 -24.50 21.96
C HIS A 17 -10.26 -24.12 20.52
N PRO A 18 -10.59 -24.94 19.48
CA PRO A 18 -10.22 -24.65 18.07
C PRO A 18 -10.74 -23.31 17.54
N ALA A 19 -11.82 -22.77 18.15
CA ALA A 19 -12.42 -21.49 17.81
C ALA A 19 -11.88 -20.30 18.64
N SER A 20 -10.87 -20.52 19.50
CA SER A 20 -10.29 -19.48 20.35
C SER A 20 -9.83 -18.28 19.50
N PHE A 21 -10.29 -17.09 19.86
CA PHE A 21 -10.02 -15.81 19.16
C PHE A 21 -10.15 -15.85 17.64
N ALA A 22 -10.98 -16.78 17.13
CA ALA A 22 -11.12 -16.99 15.69
C ALA A 22 -11.96 -15.91 15.01
N GLY A 23 -11.68 -15.65 13.74
CA GLY A 23 -12.52 -14.81 12.89
C GLY A 23 -13.90 -15.42 12.62
N PRO A 24 -14.86 -14.62 12.08
CA PRO A 24 -16.27 -15.04 11.99
C PRO A 24 -16.49 -16.29 11.17
N GLN A 25 -15.70 -16.53 10.12
CA GLN A 25 -15.84 -17.72 9.27
C GLN A 25 -15.40 -19.01 9.98
N LYS A 26 -14.29 -18.96 10.70
CA LYS A 26 -13.79 -20.12 11.45
C LYS A 26 -14.71 -20.43 12.62
N LEU A 27 -15.12 -19.40 13.38
CA LEU A 27 -16.06 -19.54 14.49
C LEU A 27 -17.39 -20.15 14.01
N TYR A 28 -17.93 -19.69 12.88
CA TYR A 28 -19.14 -20.24 12.29
C TYR A 28 -18.99 -21.74 11.95
N LYS A 29 -17.90 -22.13 11.27
CA LYS A 29 -17.65 -23.52 10.90
C LYS A 29 -17.59 -24.45 12.12
N VAL A 30 -16.92 -24.00 13.19
CA VAL A 30 -16.79 -24.78 14.43
C VAL A 30 -18.16 -24.92 15.11
N VAL A 31 -18.90 -23.83 15.26
CA VAL A 31 -20.25 -23.85 15.87
C VAL A 31 -21.23 -24.75 15.10
N GLN A 32 -21.16 -24.73 13.77
CA GLN A 32 -21.98 -25.64 12.95
C GLN A 32 -21.55 -27.10 13.10
N GLY A 33 -20.23 -27.34 13.21
CA GLY A 33 -19.70 -28.70 13.43
C GLY A 33 -20.08 -29.30 14.78
N GLU A 34 -20.14 -28.49 15.84
CA GLU A 34 -20.56 -28.91 17.17
C GLU A 34 -22.08 -29.14 17.29
N GLY A 35 -22.87 -28.48 16.46
CA GLY A 35 -24.31 -28.65 16.37
C GLY A 35 -25.13 -28.27 17.62
N LYS A 36 -24.51 -27.67 18.64
CA LYS A 36 -25.16 -27.32 19.91
C LYS A 36 -26.22 -26.23 19.78
N TYR A 37 -25.93 -25.24 18.93
CA TYR A 37 -26.84 -24.13 18.62
C TYR A 37 -26.82 -23.81 17.13
N ASN A 38 -27.99 -23.62 16.55
CA ASN A 38 -28.09 -23.13 15.16
C ASN A 38 -27.94 -21.62 15.14
N ILE A 39 -26.69 -21.12 14.98
CA ILE A 39 -26.37 -19.70 15.01
C ILE A 39 -25.92 -19.28 13.61
N GLY A 40 -26.69 -18.39 12.98
CA GLY A 40 -26.36 -17.86 11.66
C GLY A 40 -25.15 -16.90 11.68
N MET A 41 -24.47 -16.77 10.55
CA MET A 41 -23.27 -15.92 10.36
C MET A 41 -23.48 -14.47 10.82
N HIS A 42 -24.68 -13.91 10.63
CA HIS A 42 -24.98 -12.54 11.05
C HIS A 42 -24.90 -12.37 12.58
N ARG A 43 -25.46 -13.34 13.34
CA ARG A 43 -25.38 -13.33 14.81
C ARG A 43 -23.94 -13.49 15.31
N ILE A 44 -23.15 -14.34 14.69
CA ILE A 44 -21.73 -14.52 15.02
C ILE A 44 -20.95 -13.22 14.77
N ARG A 45 -21.18 -12.55 13.64
CA ARG A 45 -20.54 -11.24 13.38
C ARG A 45 -20.95 -10.20 14.41
N LYS A 46 -22.23 -10.11 14.77
CA LYS A 46 -22.72 -9.18 15.79
C LYS A 46 -22.08 -9.49 17.15
N PHE A 47 -22.01 -10.76 17.54
CA PHE A 47 -21.33 -11.17 18.77
C PHE A 47 -19.87 -10.73 18.77
N LEU A 48 -19.10 -11.01 17.74
CA LEU A 48 -17.69 -10.65 17.64
C LEU A 48 -17.46 -9.13 17.67
N HIS A 49 -18.32 -8.35 17.02
CA HIS A 49 -18.22 -6.88 17.08
C HIS A 49 -18.38 -6.31 18.51
N ASN A 50 -19.05 -7.03 19.39
CA ASN A 50 -19.24 -6.66 20.79
C ASN A 50 -18.12 -7.20 21.70
N GLN A 51 -17.12 -7.91 21.15
CA GLN A 51 -15.95 -8.38 21.91
C GLN A 51 -14.77 -7.44 21.69
N ASP A 52 -14.23 -6.87 22.77
CA ASP A 52 -13.08 -5.95 22.70
C ASP A 52 -11.86 -6.63 22.08
N ALA A 53 -11.60 -7.89 22.45
CA ALA A 53 -10.50 -8.68 21.87
C ALA A 53 -10.57 -8.78 20.34
N TYR A 54 -11.76 -8.74 19.74
CA TYR A 54 -11.94 -8.77 18.29
C TYR A 54 -11.92 -7.37 17.67
N SER A 55 -12.61 -6.43 18.28
CA SER A 55 -12.81 -5.08 17.72
C SER A 55 -11.55 -4.24 17.75
N LEU A 56 -10.76 -4.31 18.84
CA LEU A 56 -9.50 -3.56 19.00
C LEU A 56 -8.39 -4.04 18.05
N HIS A 57 -8.33 -5.33 17.76
CA HIS A 57 -7.29 -5.90 16.89
C HIS A 57 -7.69 -5.98 15.41
N LYS A 58 -8.93 -5.69 15.08
CA LYS A 58 -9.40 -5.73 13.71
C LYS A 58 -8.87 -4.52 12.92
N PRO A 59 -8.10 -4.73 11.84
CA PRO A 59 -7.62 -3.61 11.03
C PRO A 59 -8.80 -2.85 10.41
N VAL A 60 -8.85 -1.56 10.62
CA VAL A 60 -9.87 -0.68 10.03
C VAL A 60 -9.55 -0.47 8.56
N ARG A 61 -10.29 -1.14 7.67
CA ARG A 61 -10.23 -0.88 6.23
C ARG A 61 -11.08 0.34 5.91
N ARG A 62 -10.46 1.50 5.84
CA ARG A 62 -11.13 2.72 5.34
C ARG A 62 -11.24 2.62 3.82
N ARG A 63 -12.46 2.54 3.32
CA ARG A 63 -12.74 2.74 1.89
C ARG A 63 -12.97 4.23 1.69
N PHE A 64 -12.12 4.87 0.91
CA PHE A 64 -12.29 6.25 0.49
C PHE A 64 -12.27 6.29 -1.04
N GLN A 65 -13.02 7.21 -1.60
CA GLN A 65 -13.02 7.45 -3.03
C GLN A 65 -11.65 8.05 -3.41
N ARG A 66 -11.01 7.45 -4.40
CA ARG A 66 -9.76 7.95 -4.96
C ARG A 66 -10.07 8.79 -6.17
N ASN A 67 -9.42 9.94 -6.28
CA ASN A 67 -9.48 10.73 -7.49
C ASN A 67 -8.69 10.02 -8.59
N HIS A 68 -9.24 10.04 -9.81
CA HIS A 68 -8.53 9.56 -10.98
C HIS A 68 -7.43 10.56 -11.35
N VAL A 69 -6.25 10.04 -11.71
CA VAL A 69 -5.20 10.83 -12.34
C VAL A 69 -5.55 10.87 -13.83
N ILE A 70 -5.82 12.08 -14.34
CA ILE A 70 -6.18 12.31 -15.74
C ILE A 70 -5.04 13.09 -16.37
N SER A 71 -4.51 12.58 -17.48
CA SER A 71 -3.53 13.26 -18.33
C SER A 71 -4.17 13.59 -19.66
N ALA A 72 -4.02 14.82 -20.13
CA ALA A 72 -4.63 15.31 -21.36
C ALA A 72 -3.92 14.80 -22.63
N GLY A 73 -2.65 14.42 -22.53
CA GLY A 73 -1.84 13.96 -23.66
C GLY A 73 -0.43 13.54 -23.25
N ILE A 74 0.38 13.25 -24.25
CA ILE A 74 1.80 12.93 -24.05
C ILE A 74 2.49 14.15 -23.43
N ASP A 75 3.35 13.91 -22.43
CA ASP A 75 4.12 14.90 -21.70
C ASP A 75 3.30 15.93 -20.87
N ASP A 76 1.97 15.73 -20.72
CA ASP A 76 1.17 16.57 -19.83
C ASP A 76 1.53 16.33 -18.35
N LEU A 77 1.66 15.06 -17.97
CA LEU A 77 1.97 14.66 -16.60
C LEU A 77 2.93 13.49 -16.57
N TRP A 78 4.10 13.69 -15.97
CA TRP A 78 5.00 12.60 -15.61
C TRP A 78 4.90 12.29 -14.12
N MET A 79 5.05 11.02 -13.77
CA MET A 79 5.16 10.56 -12.39
C MET A 79 6.56 9.98 -12.19
N CYS A 80 7.15 10.24 -11.03
CA CYS A 80 8.44 9.66 -10.69
C CYS A 80 8.45 9.07 -9.29
N ASP A 81 9.30 8.06 -9.10
CA ASP A 81 9.52 7.37 -7.84
C ASP A 81 10.96 6.86 -7.75
N LEU A 82 11.47 6.66 -6.53
CA LEU A 82 12.78 6.10 -6.27
C LEU A 82 12.64 4.68 -5.69
N MET A 83 13.03 3.70 -6.47
CA MET A 83 13.08 2.31 -6.03
C MET A 83 14.36 2.05 -5.22
N ASP A 84 14.22 1.53 -4.01
CA ASP A 84 15.34 1.13 -3.15
C ASP A 84 15.87 -0.25 -3.55
N MET A 85 17.15 -0.30 -3.93
CA MET A 85 17.89 -1.48 -4.32
C MET A 85 19.14 -1.72 -3.47
N VAL A 86 19.22 -1.10 -2.28
CA VAL A 86 20.38 -1.16 -1.39
C VAL A 86 20.85 -2.60 -1.11
N LYS A 87 19.93 -3.55 -0.99
CA LYS A 87 20.25 -4.98 -0.76
C LYS A 87 21.09 -5.61 -1.87
N TYR A 88 21.05 -5.04 -3.06
CA TYR A 88 21.71 -5.57 -4.27
C TYR A 88 22.90 -4.71 -4.70
N ALA A 89 23.30 -3.71 -3.88
CA ALA A 89 24.35 -2.76 -4.23
C ALA A 89 25.68 -3.44 -4.59
N ASP A 90 26.08 -4.48 -3.86
CA ASP A 90 27.33 -5.24 -4.10
C ASP A 90 27.32 -5.98 -5.45
N GLN A 91 26.13 -6.33 -5.96
CA GLN A 91 25.93 -7.02 -7.24
C GLN A 91 25.68 -6.04 -8.39
N ASN A 92 25.39 -4.76 -8.09
CA ASN A 92 25.02 -3.72 -9.04
C ASN A 92 26.05 -2.57 -9.09
N GLU A 93 27.34 -2.85 -9.01
CA GLU A 93 28.40 -1.85 -9.13
C GLU A 93 28.28 -0.67 -8.15
N GLY A 94 27.64 -0.89 -7.00
CA GLY A 94 27.39 0.11 -5.98
C GLY A 94 26.16 0.99 -6.20
N TYR A 95 25.37 0.73 -7.24
CA TYR A 95 24.09 1.42 -7.43
C TYR A 95 23.05 0.91 -6.42
N LYS A 96 22.44 1.86 -5.70
CA LYS A 96 21.54 1.59 -4.57
C LYS A 96 20.09 1.96 -4.85
N TYR A 97 19.85 2.80 -5.83
CA TYR A 97 18.51 3.31 -6.18
C TYR A 97 18.31 3.29 -7.68
N ILE A 98 17.05 3.24 -8.08
CA ILE A 98 16.64 3.42 -9.47
C ILE A 98 15.60 4.55 -9.49
N LEU A 99 15.91 5.65 -10.21
CA LEU A 99 14.92 6.65 -10.54
C LEU A 99 14.02 6.10 -11.65
N LEU A 100 12.75 5.98 -11.37
CA LEU A 100 11.70 5.58 -12.32
C LEU A 100 10.89 6.81 -12.68
N VAL A 101 10.82 7.14 -13.95
CA VAL A 101 9.99 8.23 -14.48
C VAL A 101 9.05 7.66 -15.53
N ILE A 102 7.76 7.96 -15.42
CA ILE A 102 6.73 7.47 -16.36
C ILE A 102 5.88 8.62 -16.88
N ASP A 103 5.71 8.71 -18.19
CA ASP A 103 4.67 9.53 -18.80
C ASP A 103 3.31 8.85 -18.60
N THR A 104 2.41 9.53 -17.89
CA THR A 104 1.12 8.94 -17.48
C THR A 104 0.17 8.68 -18.65
N PHE A 105 0.34 9.37 -19.77
CA PHE A 105 -0.47 9.15 -20.98
C PHE A 105 0.04 7.99 -21.80
N SER A 106 1.28 8.07 -22.31
CA SER A 106 1.86 7.07 -23.21
C SER A 106 2.33 5.80 -22.50
N LYS A 107 2.49 5.86 -21.16
CA LYS A 107 3.11 4.79 -20.34
C LYS A 107 4.57 4.53 -20.66
N TYR A 108 5.21 5.44 -21.38
CA TYR A 108 6.64 5.37 -21.64
C TYR A 108 7.42 5.57 -20.33
N VAL A 109 8.46 4.77 -20.12
CA VAL A 109 9.23 4.73 -18.88
C VAL A 109 10.69 5.01 -19.14
N TRP A 110 11.28 5.88 -18.33
CA TRP A 110 12.72 6.09 -18.23
C TRP A 110 13.21 5.55 -16.90
N LEU A 111 14.37 4.91 -16.91
CA LEU A 111 15.05 4.40 -15.71
C LEU A 111 16.47 4.96 -15.68
N ARG A 112 16.89 5.42 -14.48
CA ARG A 112 18.28 5.84 -14.24
C ARG A 112 18.79 5.25 -12.93
N PRO A 113 19.92 4.56 -12.94
CA PRO A 113 20.54 4.03 -11.73
C PRO A 113 21.23 5.16 -10.97
N LEU A 114 21.07 5.20 -9.63
CA LEU A 114 21.67 6.18 -8.75
C LEU A 114 22.45 5.49 -7.63
N LYS A 115 23.58 6.09 -7.22
CA LYS A 115 24.37 5.60 -6.08
C LYS A 115 23.86 6.14 -4.77
N ARG A 116 23.32 7.37 -4.77
CA ARG A 116 22.77 8.06 -3.60
C ARG A 116 21.42 8.67 -3.95
N LYS A 117 20.55 8.84 -2.95
CA LYS A 117 19.28 9.52 -3.11
C LYS A 117 19.39 11.02 -2.74
N THR A 118 20.40 11.72 -3.28
CA THR A 118 20.57 13.16 -3.10
C THR A 118 19.81 13.93 -4.17
N GLY A 119 19.38 15.16 -3.85
CA GLY A 119 18.71 16.02 -4.83
C GLY A 119 19.55 16.26 -6.08
N GLU A 120 20.87 16.43 -5.92
CA GLU A 120 21.84 16.63 -7.01
C GLU A 120 21.84 15.44 -7.99
N GLU A 121 22.04 14.19 -7.50
CA GLU A 121 22.03 12.98 -8.37
C GLU A 121 20.67 12.77 -9.06
N VAL A 122 19.58 13.11 -8.38
CA VAL A 122 18.24 13.02 -8.99
C VAL A 122 18.06 14.08 -10.06
N ALA A 123 18.53 15.32 -9.86
CA ALA A 123 18.48 16.39 -10.84
C ALA A 123 19.32 16.06 -12.09
N GLU A 124 20.57 15.58 -11.90
CA GLU A 124 21.42 15.12 -13.00
C GLU A 124 20.75 14.00 -13.83
N ALA A 125 20.11 13.05 -13.16
CA ALA A 125 19.38 11.98 -13.84
C ALA A 125 18.17 12.50 -14.64
N PHE A 126 17.47 13.52 -14.17
CA PHE A 126 16.41 14.19 -14.94
C PHE A 126 16.96 14.93 -16.14
N ASP A 127 18.07 15.67 -16.00
CA ASP A 127 18.74 16.36 -17.12
C ASP A 127 19.17 15.38 -18.21
N GLU A 128 19.69 14.21 -17.83
CA GLU A 128 20.00 13.14 -18.79
C GLU A 128 18.73 12.63 -19.51
N ILE A 129 17.60 12.48 -18.78
CA ILE A 129 16.33 12.07 -19.39
C ILE A 129 15.85 13.13 -20.36
N PHE A 130 15.84 14.40 -19.99
CA PHE A 130 15.41 15.52 -20.86
C PHE A 130 16.28 15.61 -22.12
N THR A 131 17.59 15.58 -21.94
CA THR A 131 18.55 15.67 -23.06
C THR A 131 18.44 14.47 -24.01
N SER A 132 18.38 13.25 -23.45
CA SER A 132 18.36 12.02 -24.28
C SER A 132 17.03 11.79 -24.99
N SER A 133 15.91 12.23 -24.39
CA SER A 133 14.57 12.03 -24.96
C SER A 133 14.08 13.21 -25.80
N GLY A 134 14.64 14.40 -25.58
CA GLY A 134 14.13 15.67 -26.15
C GLY A 134 12.72 16.04 -25.65
N ARG A 135 12.27 15.42 -24.53
CA ARG A 135 10.92 15.57 -24.00
C ARG A 135 10.98 16.16 -22.58
N THR A 136 10.03 17.02 -22.27
CA THR A 136 9.87 17.65 -20.94
C THR A 136 8.40 17.60 -20.52
N PRO A 137 8.07 17.32 -19.25
CA PRO A 137 6.69 17.27 -18.81
C PRO A 137 6.13 18.66 -18.54
N GLY A 138 4.84 18.84 -18.78
CA GLY A 138 4.10 20.01 -18.33
C GLY A 138 3.89 20.02 -16.81
N LYS A 139 3.82 18.82 -16.20
CA LYS A 139 3.67 18.64 -14.75
C LYS A 139 4.45 17.41 -14.33
N LEU A 140 5.07 17.49 -13.14
CA LEU A 140 5.75 16.37 -12.50
C LEU A 140 5.07 16.04 -11.17
N MET A 141 4.72 14.79 -10.96
CA MET A 141 4.16 14.27 -9.72
C MET A 141 5.16 13.33 -9.05
N THR A 142 5.50 13.62 -7.80
CA THR A 142 6.35 12.77 -6.95
C THR A 142 5.61 12.48 -5.65
N ASP A 143 6.10 11.54 -4.86
CA ASP A 143 5.69 11.47 -3.46
C ASP A 143 6.32 12.64 -2.65
N LYS A 144 5.92 12.79 -1.39
CA LYS A 144 6.41 13.89 -0.52
C LYS A 144 7.80 13.57 0.06
N GLY A 145 8.80 13.37 -0.82
CA GLY A 145 10.19 13.16 -0.41
C GLY A 145 11.01 14.46 -0.37
N GLU A 146 12.14 14.46 0.35
CA GLU A 146 13.05 15.60 0.47
C GLU A 146 13.61 16.11 -0.88
N TYR A 147 13.69 15.25 -1.89
CA TYR A 147 14.19 15.55 -3.25
C TYR A 147 13.15 16.23 -4.14
N THR A 148 11.89 16.30 -3.75
CA THR A 148 10.81 16.94 -4.52
C THR A 148 11.06 18.45 -4.70
N LEU A 149 11.64 19.11 -3.68
CA LEU A 149 11.97 20.53 -3.72
C LEU A 149 13.07 20.85 -4.73
N PHE A 150 14.09 19.99 -4.85
CA PHE A 150 15.19 20.19 -5.81
C PHE A 150 14.73 20.08 -7.27
N ILE A 151 13.82 19.17 -7.58
CA ILE A 151 13.28 18.99 -8.94
C ILE A 151 12.49 20.24 -9.38
N LEU A 152 11.75 20.86 -8.45
CA LEU A 152 10.96 22.07 -8.75
C LEU A 152 11.84 23.31 -8.99
N GLU A 153 13.00 23.42 -8.36
CA GLU A 153 13.95 24.55 -8.58
C GLU A 153 14.64 24.44 -9.95
N TYR A 154 14.95 23.25 -10.44
CA TYR A 154 15.60 23.04 -11.74
C TYR A 154 14.63 23.06 -12.94
N SER A 155 13.34 22.83 -12.74
CA SER A 155 12.34 22.83 -13.83
C SER A 155 11.79 24.21 -14.18
N LEU A 156 12.25 25.28 -13.51
CA LEU A 156 11.80 26.67 -13.70
C LEU A 156 12.85 27.56 -14.37
N ILE A 157 13.93 27.02 -14.91
CA ILE A 157 14.89 27.67 -15.79
C ILE A 157 14.74 27.08 -17.21
#